data_0aa2aa965f8f524d3a15d352d9a79c81
#
_entry.id   0aa2aa965f8f524d3a15d352d9a79c81
#
_cell.length_a   1.000
_cell.length_b   1.000
_cell.length_c   1.000
_cell.angle_alpha   90.00
_cell.angle_beta   90.00
_cell.angle_gamma   90.00
#
_symmetry.space_group_name_H-M   'P 1'
#
loop_
_entity.id
_entity.type
_entity.pdbx_description
1 polymer ?
#
loop_
_entity_poly.entity_id
_entity_poly.type
_entity_poly.pdbx_seq_one_letter_code
_entity_poly.pdbx_strand_id
1 'polypeptide(L)'
;MHRRVIEALMKSKQRLWAWLFVLLAIGGGVTPACAQNAPIRSTFVKLGQGVPGVLYEPTVPGGKAQIGVFVMHSGGDYLTHSACTELSHRGFRVLCANNSSAKSGFTDDGTLDRTLLDARLGVAYLRQYPGVRKVVLLGHSGGGTLMSAYQDMAENGVKVCQGPEKIVKCPDTLAGMPPADGLMLVDSNWGLAAMMLFSLDPAVIGESGGQHLNPQLDVFNPSNGFNPAGSHYSADFIHRFQTAEGRRNNQLIQAALARLAVISSGGGLYRDDEPLIIPGGNFRGGNNRLFSQDVELMSHTRQAWPLLHADGSSVTQIIHTVRVPENDTSHSASLEQGALTTTVRNFLSTFAIRVTDDFSYDQDSVHGIDWSSTYSSPPGNVEGISVPLLTMGMTGHWEYLAAETIYEHARSADKTLAFVEGATHGYTTCMRCEKTPGQFGNTVKTTYDYVDGWLSRKGRFLD
;
A
#
# COMPACT_ATOMS: atom_id res chain seq x y z
N MET A 1 23.17 -29.77 52.48
CA MET A 1 22.98 -28.42 53.07
C MET A 1 22.51 -27.54 51.96
N HIS A 2 21.33 -27.14 51.70
CA HIS A 2 20.18 -26.76 52.45
C HIS A 2 18.90 -27.09 51.69
N ARG A 3 18.26 -28.17 52.06
CA ARG A 3 16.80 -28.34 51.95
C ARG A 3 16.26 -27.86 53.29
N ARG A 4 15.49 -26.80 53.37
CA ARG A 4 14.59 -26.39 54.49
C ARG A 4 14.42 -24.86 54.44
N VAL A 5 13.50 -24.37 53.62
CA VAL A 5 12.77 -23.08 53.84
C VAL A 5 11.58 -22.97 52.84
N ILE A 6 10.85 -24.03 52.59
CA ILE A 6 9.56 -23.94 51.90
C ILE A 6 8.57 -24.86 52.63
N GLU A 7 8.30 -24.58 53.88
CA GLU A 7 7.22 -25.28 54.61
C GLU A 7 6.71 -24.47 55.81
N ALA A 8 6.47 -23.19 55.67
CA ALA A 8 5.88 -22.41 56.74
C ALA A 8 5.12 -21.18 56.24
N LEU A 9 4.02 -21.35 55.52
CA LEU A 9 3.00 -20.31 55.34
C LEU A 9 1.73 -20.88 54.70
N MET A 10 1.28 -22.01 55.16
CA MET A 10 -0.10 -22.48 54.97
C MET A 10 -0.62 -22.99 56.28
N LYS A 11 -1.29 -22.14 57.05
CA LYS A 11 -2.37 -22.51 58.01
C LYS A 11 -2.88 -21.28 58.77
N SER A 12 -4.18 -21.16 58.74
CA SER A 12 -5.07 -20.30 59.55
C SER A 12 -5.46 -18.96 58.86
N LYS A 13 -6.74 -18.68 58.58
CA LYS A 13 -7.94 -18.85 59.39
C LYS A 13 -9.21 -18.83 58.53
N GLN A 14 -9.98 -19.91 58.60
CA GLN A 14 -11.44 -19.84 58.40
C GLN A 14 -12.07 -19.15 59.62
N ARG A 15 -12.97 -18.20 59.42
CA ARG A 15 -14.14 -17.99 60.27
C ARG A 15 -15.23 -17.21 59.51
N LEU A 16 -16.38 -17.87 59.46
CA LEU A 16 -17.74 -17.42 59.16
C LEU A 16 -18.07 -15.99 59.59
N TRP A 17 -18.86 -15.30 58.74
CA TRP A 17 -20.10 -14.66 59.21
C TRP A 17 -21.12 -14.63 58.06
N ALA A 18 -22.35 -14.97 58.45
CA ALA A 18 -23.51 -15.18 57.58
C ALA A 18 -24.41 -13.91 57.52
N TRP A 19 -25.18 -13.80 56.42
CA TRP A 19 -26.47 -13.10 56.29
C TRP A 19 -26.53 -11.59 56.36
N LEU A 20 -26.78 -10.95 55.16
CA LEU A 20 -27.87 -9.99 55.01
C LEU A 20 -28.29 -9.95 53.53
N PHE A 21 -29.53 -10.41 53.26
CA PHE A 21 -30.25 -10.15 52.03
C PHE A 21 -30.68 -8.71 52.03
N VAL A 22 -30.30 -7.93 51.00
CA VAL A 22 -31.01 -6.71 50.61
C VAL A 22 -31.31 -6.83 49.11
N LEU A 23 -32.59 -7.03 48.82
CA LEU A 23 -33.19 -6.82 47.51
C LEU A 23 -33.05 -5.35 47.12
N LEU A 24 -32.39 -5.03 46.03
CA LEU A 24 -32.47 -3.72 45.38
C LEU A 24 -32.67 -3.91 43.90
N ALA A 25 -33.62 -3.17 43.43
CA ALA A 25 -34.35 -3.13 42.17
C ALA A 25 -33.48 -3.24 40.90
N ILE A 26 -34.10 -3.93 39.95
CA ILE A 26 -33.76 -4.02 38.52
C ILE A 26 -33.76 -2.62 37.90
N GLY A 27 -32.61 -2.04 37.74
CA GLY A 27 -32.34 -0.99 36.80
C GLY A 27 -31.63 -1.61 35.62
N GLY A 28 -32.33 -1.87 34.51
CA GLY A 28 -31.75 -2.34 33.26
C GLY A 28 -30.79 -1.29 32.65
N GLY A 29 -29.54 -1.29 33.13
CA GLY A 29 -28.46 -0.65 32.41
C GLY A 29 -28.11 -1.50 31.20
N VAL A 30 -28.47 -1.01 29.99
CA VAL A 30 -27.91 -1.52 28.74
C VAL A 30 -26.43 -1.23 28.77
N THR A 31 -25.62 -2.17 29.24
CA THR A 31 -24.18 -2.15 29.00
C THR A 31 -24.00 -2.16 27.49
N PRO A 32 -23.21 -1.24 26.90
CA PRO A 32 -22.85 -1.39 25.50
C PRO A 32 -22.13 -2.74 25.38
N ALA A 33 -22.74 -3.65 24.63
CA ALA A 33 -22.10 -4.90 24.28
C ALA A 33 -20.81 -4.50 23.55
N CYS A 34 -19.64 -4.72 24.18
CA CYS A 34 -18.41 -4.83 23.43
C CYS A 34 -18.71 -5.82 22.31
N ALA A 35 -18.69 -5.35 21.07
CA ALA A 35 -18.88 -6.21 19.92
C ALA A 35 -17.79 -7.28 20.00
N GLN A 36 -18.15 -8.46 20.52
CA GLN A 36 -17.27 -9.62 20.50
C GLN A 36 -17.05 -9.92 19.02
N ASN A 37 -15.79 -9.92 18.60
CA ASN A 37 -15.42 -10.31 17.24
C ASN A 37 -16.11 -11.64 16.90
N ALA A 38 -16.90 -11.67 15.83
CA ALA A 38 -17.56 -12.89 15.40
C ALA A 38 -16.51 -13.99 15.18
N PRO A 39 -16.75 -15.23 15.62
CA PRO A 39 -15.83 -16.32 15.38
C PRO A 39 -15.67 -16.55 13.89
N ILE A 40 -14.44 -16.73 13.43
CA ILE A 40 -14.10 -16.93 12.02
C ILE A 40 -13.46 -18.30 11.82
N ARG A 41 -13.54 -18.81 10.59
CA ARG A 41 -12.76 -19.94 10.10
C ARG A 41 -11.89 -19.51 8.95
N SER A 42 -10.74 -20.16 8.77
CA SER A 42 -9.85 -19.98 7.63
C SER A 42 -9.72 -21.29 6.87
N THR A 43 -9.74 -21.22 5.55
CA THR A 43 -9.60 -22.38 4.66
C THR A 43 -8.53 -22.05 3.63
N PHE A 44 -7.46 -22.87 3.58
CA PHE A 44 -6.46 -22.76 2.53
C PHE A 44 -7.06 -23.18 1.18
N VAL A 45 -6.84 -22.37 0.15
CA VAL A 45 -7.33 -22.64 -1.21
C VAL A 45 -6.20 -22.52 -2.23
N LYS A 46 -6.20 -23.44 -3.19
CA LYS A 46 -5.38 -23.37 -4.39
C LYS A 46 -6.17 -22.70 -5.50
N LEU A 47 -5.81 -21.46 -5.86
CA LEU A 47 -6.50 -20.73 -6.93
C LEU A 47 -6.08 -21.18 -8.32
N GLY A 48 -4.93 -21.89 -8.44
CA GLY A 48 -4.36 -22.37 -9.68
C GLY A 48 -2.98 -21.79 -9.96
N GLN A 49 -2.22 -22.39 -10.88
CA GLN A 49 -0.94 -21.87 -11.40
C GLN A 49 0.08 -21.42 -10.32
N GLY A 50 0.08 -22.06 -9.15
CA GLY A 50 0.97 -21.69 -8.04
C GLY A 50 0.49 -20.52 -7.20
N VAL A 51 -0.76 -20.08 -7.36
CA VAL A 51 -1.37 -18.99 -6.59
C VAL A 51 -2.04 -19.55 -5.35
N PRO A 52 -1.47 -19.36 -4.13
CA PRO A 52 -2.08 -19.77 -2.88
C PRO A 52 -3.06 -18.70 -2.38
N GLY A 53 -4.11 -19.13 -1.71
CA GLY A 53 -5.04 -18.25 -1.02
C GLY A 53 -5.50 -18.82 0.31
N VAL A 54 -6.02 -17.95 1.17
CA VAL A 54 -6.74 -18.30 2.39
C VAL A 54 -8.07 -17.56 2.38
N LEU A 55 -9.16 -18.31 2.41
CA LEU A 55 -10.49 -17.76 2.57
C LEU A 55 -10.82 -17.68 4.06
N TYR A 56 -11.07 -16.46 4.54
CA TYR A 56 -11.53 -16.18 5.90
C TYR A 56 -13.02 -15.89 5.86
N GLU A 57 -13.79 -16.54 6.72
CA GLU A 57 -15.25 -16.43 6.76
C GLU A 57 -15.76 -16.39 8.20
N PRO A 58 -16.86 -15.66 8.47
CA PRO A 58 -17.59 -15.83 9.74
C PRO A 58 -18.13 -17.26 9.83
N THR A 59 -18.02 -17.89 11.02
CA THR A 59 -18.54 -19.25 11.24
C THR A 59 -20.08 -19.33 11.07
N VAL A 60 -20.76 -18.21 11.33
CA VAL A 60 -22.19 -18.04 11.09
C VAL A 60 -22.36 -16.88 10.10
N PRO A 61 -22.53 -17.16 8.78
CA PRO A 61 -22.66 -16.13 7.78
C PRO A 61 -23.94 -15.30 7.94
N GLY A 62 -23.81 -13.98 8.04
CA GLY A 62 -24.90 -13.01 7.98
C GLY A 62 -25.00 -12.33 6.61
N GLY A 63 -25.79 -11.24 6.51
CA GLY A 63 -25.98 -10.48 5.27
C GLY A 63 -24.68 -9.93 4.68
N LYS A 64 -23.72 -9.49 5.49
CA LYS A 64 -22.41 -9.00 5.04
C LYS A 64 -21.56 -10.07 4.33
N ALA A 65 -21.79 -11.36 4.63
CA ALA A 65 -21.11 -12.48 3.97
C ALA A 65 -21.45 -12.65 2.48
N GLN A 66 -22.40 -11.86 1.95
CA GLN A 66 -22.68 -11.77 0.51
C GLN A 66 -21.62 -10.92 -0.23
N ILE A 67 -20.81 -10.17 0.50
CA ILE A 67 -19.66 -9.40 -0.03
C ILE A 67 -18.42 -10.26 0.16
N GLY A 68 -17.76 -10.60 -0.95
CA GLY A 68 -16.43 -11.20 -0.99
C GLY A 68 -15.39 -10.10 -1.20
N VAL A 69 -14.49 -9.91 -0.25
CA VAL A 69 -13.36 -8.98 -0.37
C VAL A 69 -12.15 -9.75 -0.85
N PHE A 70 -11.53 -9.31 -1.93
CA PHE A 70 -10.30 -9.90 -2.45
C PHE A 70 -9.10 -9.02 -2.13
N VAL A 71 -8.08 -9.60 -1.50
CA VAL A 71 -6.86 -8.95 -1.05
C VAL A 71 -5.65 -9.66 -1.64
N MET A 72 -4.82 -8.94 -2.39
CA MET A 72 -3.54 -9.42 -2.92
C MET A 72 -2.59 -8.22 -3.10
N HIS A 73 -1.31 -8.45 -2.83
CA HIS A 73 -0.25 -7.46 -3.03
C HIS A 73 0.57 -7.79 -4.29
N SER A 74 1.19 -6.79 -4.90
CA SER A 74 2.05 -6.98 -6.08
C SER A 74 3.29 -7.83 -5.80
N GLY A 75 3.86 -7.78 -4.59
CA GLY A 75 5.07 -8.51 -4.24
C GLY A 75 5.11 -9.08 -2.80
N GLY A 76 4.33 -8.55 -1.85
CA GLY A 76 4.33 -8.96 -0.43
C GLY A 76 3.57 -10.26 -0.17
N ASP A 77 3.82 -10.86 1.01
CA ASP A 77 3.01 -11.97 1.54
C ASP A 77 1.77 -11.41 2.26
N TYR A 78 0.59 -11.70 1.71
CA TYR A 78 -0.69 -11.18 2.18
C TYR A 78 -1.66 -12.27 2.65
N LEU A 79 -1.21 -13.52 2.80
CA LEU A 79 -2.08 -14.61 3.26
C LEU A 79 -2.64 -14.36 4.67
N THR A 80 -1.93 -13.60 5.52
CA THR A 80 -2.31 -13.27 6.90
C THR A 80 -2.39 -11.76 7.15
N HIS A 81 -2.57 -10.96 6.10
CA HIS A 81 -2.71 -9.51 6.23
C HIS A 81 -3.88 -9.14 7.15
N SER A 82 -3.79 -8.04 7.90
CA SER A 82 -4.80 -7.64 8.90
C SER A 82 -6.22 -7.53 8.33
N ALA A 83 -6.38 -7.10 7.07
CA ALA A 83 -7.68 -7.07 6.40
C ALA A 83 -8.39 -8.42 6.37
N CYS A 84 -7.63 -9.53 6.34
CA CYS A 84 -8.18 -10.88 6.27
C CYS A 84 -9.00 -11.23 7.51
N THR A 85 -8.45 -10.98 8.67
CA THR A 85 -9.10 -11.27 9.95
C THR A 85 -10.05 -10.15 10.38
N GLU A 86 -9.64 -8.90 10.25
CA GLU A 86 -10.44 -7.75 10.68
C GLU A 86 -11.79 -7.64 9.97
N LEU A 87 -11.80 -7.82 8.65
CA LEU A 87 -13.05 -7.76 7.89
C LEU A 87 -13.89 -9.04 8.08
N SER A 88 -13.27 -10.21 8.24
CA SER A 88 -14.02 -11.44 8.52
C SER A 88 -14.67 -11.41 9.90
N HIS A 89 -14.01 -10.87 10.93
CA HIS A 89 -14.62 -10.65 12.24
C HIS A 89 -15.81 -9.69 12.19
N ARG A 90 -15.84 -8.77 11.18
CA ARG A 90 -16.96 -7.86 10.92
C ARG A 90 -18.06 -8.47 10.04
N GLY A 91 -17.91 -9.74 9.63
CA GLY A 91 -18.94 -10.54 8.95
C GLY A 91 -18.78 -10.67 7.44
N PHE A 92 -17.73 -10.17 6.83
CA PHE A 92 -17.42 -10.32 5.41
C PHE A 92 -16.72 -11.65 5.12
N ARG A 93 -16.81 -12.13 3.87
CA ARG A 93 -15.90 -13.15 3.35
C ARG A 93 -14.68 -12.48 2.75
N VAL A 94 -13.48 -12.93 3.13
CA VAL A 94 -12.24 -12.31 2.67
C VAL A 94 -11.32 -13.37 2.11
N LEU A 95 -11.00 -13.25 0.82
CA LEU A 95 -10.00 -14.07 0.17
C LEU A 95 -8.69 -13.30 0.15
N CYS A 96 -7.72 -13.76 0.91
CA CYS A 96 -6.36 -13.24 0.92
C CYS A 96 -5.47 -14.19 0.12
N ALA A 97 -4.73 -13.65 -0.86
CA ALA A 97 -3.92 -14.48 -1.74
C ALA A 97 -2.54 -13.85 -1.99
N ASN A 98 -1.58 -14.70 -2.31
CA ASN A 98 -0.30 -14.30 -2.86
C ASN A 98 -0.27 -14.57 -4.36
N ASN A 99 0.42 -13.72 -5.11
CA ASN A 99 0.73 -14.03 -6.51
C ASN A 99 1.76 -15.17 -6.60
N SER A 100 1.96 -15.69 -7.79
CA SER A 100 2.82 -16.83 -8.07
C SER A 100 4.33 -16.50 -8.13
N SER A 101 4.73 -15.22 -7.96
CA SER A 101 6.13 -14.82 -7.96
C SER A 101 6.84 -15.25 -6.67
N ALA A 102 8.17 -15.39 -6.73
CA ALA A 102 8.99 -15.68 -5.57
C ALA A 102 8.88 -14.56 -4.51
N LYS A 103 8.86 -14.94 -3.23
CA LYS A 103 8.82 -14.02 -2.08
C LYS A 103 10.20 -13.88 -1.42
N SER A 104 11.27 -14.22 -2.13
CA SER A 104 12.64 -14.21 -1.60
C SER A 104 13.17 -12.82 -1.28
N GLY A 105 12.58 -11.77 -1.86
CA GLY A 105 13.00 -10.39 -1.63
C GLY A 105 14.28 -9.95 -2.35
N PHE A 106 14.94 -10.84 -3.10
CA PHE A 106 16.20 -10.54 -3.78
C PHE A 106 16.04 -10.01 -5.20
N THR A 107 14.97 -10.39 -5.89
CA THR A 107 14.71 -9.96 -7.27
C THR A 107 13.25 -9.59 -7.45
N ASP A 108 12.99 -8.59 -8.29
CA ASP A 108 11.65 -8.26 -8.76
C ASP A 108 11.40 -8.93 -10.12
N ASP A 109 11.21 -10.26 -10.08
CA ASP A 109 10.96 -11.13 -11.23
C ASP A 109 9.48 -11.28 -11.58
N GLY A 110 8.60 -10.83 -10.70
CA GLY A 110 7.16 -10.83 -10.92
C GLY A 110 6.73 -9.63 -11.76
N THR A 111 6.47 -9.82 -13.04
CA THR A 111 5.90 -8.75 -13.89
C THR A 111 4.49 -8.39 -13.44
N LEU A 112 4.09 -7.12 -13.58
CA LEU A 112 2.73 -6.69 -13.28
C LEU A 112 1.69 -7.50 -14.08
N ASP A 113 1.98 -7.81 -15.35
CA ASP A 113 1.12 -8.60 -16.23
C ASP A 113 0.81 -9.97 -15.63
N ARG A 114 1.83 -10.67 -15.09
CA ARG A 114 1.65 -11.96 -14.45
C ARG A 114 0.82 -11.86 -13.18
N THR A 115 1.08 -10.85 -12.36
CA THR A 115 0.32 -10.66 -11.10
C THR A 115 -1.13 -10.29 -11.37
N LEU A 116 -1.44 -9.60 -12.48
CA LEU A 116 -2.81 -9.34 -12.94
C LEU A 116 -3.55 -10.64 -13.32
N LEU A 117 -2.87 -11.57 -14.01
CA LEU A 117 -3.44 -12.89 -14.32
C LEU A 117 -3.66 -13.72 -13.05
N ASP A 118 -2.77 -13.62 -12.07
CA ASP A 118 -2.93 -14.27 -10.77
C ASP A 118 -4.13 -13.68 -10.00
N ALA A 119 -4.30 -12.35 -10.01
CA ALA A 119 -5.44 -11.67 -9.39
C ALA A 119 -6.78 -12.10 -10.02
N ARG A 120 -6.80 -12.34 -11.35
CA ARG A 120 -7.98 -12.87 -12.05
C ARG A 120 -8.48 -14.17 -11.43
N LEU A 121 -7.57 -15.06 -10.98
CA LEU A 121 -7.97 -16.33 -10.35
C LEU A 121 -8.71 -16.09 -9.03
N GLY A 122 -8.28 -15.13 -8.22
CA GLY A 122 -8.95 -14.77 -6.97
C GLY A 122 -10.33 -14.17 -7.18
N VAL A 123 -10.46 -13.23 -8.12
CA VAL A 123 -11.76 -12.63 -8.46
C VAL A 123 -12.72 -13.70 -9.03
N ALA A 124 -12.25 -14.55 -9.95
CA ALA A 124 -13.03 -15.62 -10.52
C ALA A 124 -13.50 -16.64 -9.45
N TYR A 125 -12.62 -16.94 -8.48
CA TYR A 125 -12.97 -17.82 -7.34
C TYR A 125 -14.12 -17.23 -6.52
N LEU A 126 -14.01 -15.95 -6.12
CA LEU A 126 -15.07 -15.30 -5.34
C LEU A 126 -16.39 -15.15 -6.12
N ARG A 127 -16.32 -14.87 -7.42
CA ARG A 127 -17.52 -14.80 -8.30
C ARG A 127 -18.29 -16.11 -8.35
N GLN A 128 -17.61 -17.25 -8.19
CA GLN A 128 -18.19 -18.59 -8.20
C GLN A 128 -18.50 -19.12 -6.80
N TYR A 129 -18.04 -18.42 -5.74
CA TYR A 129 -18.19 -18.92 -4.37
C TYR A 129 -19.64 -18.83 -3.89
N PRO A 130 -20.22 -19.94 -3.36
CA PRO A 130 -21.62 -19.95 -2.92
C PRO A 130 -21.94 -18.87 -1.90
N GLY A 131 -22.96 -18.06 -2.18
CA GLY A 131 -23.44 -16.99 -1.31
C GLY A 131 -22.62 -15.69 -1.38
N VAL A 132 -21.64 -15.56 -2.25
CA VAL A 132 -21.04 -14.28 -2.64
C VAL A 132 -21.87 -13.69 -3.79
N ARG A 133 -22.32 -12.46 -3.65
CA ARG A 133 -23.08 -11.71 -4.66
C ARG A 133 -22.30 -10.53 -5.21
N LYS A 134 -21.44 -9.94 -4.39
CA LYS A 134 -20.61 -8.79 -4.72
C LYS A 134 -19.14 -9.10 -4.42
N VAL A 135 -18.25 -8.70 -5.31
CA VAL A 135 -16.80 -8.82 -5.13
C VAL A 135 -16.21 -7.42 -5.05
N VAL A 136 -15.46 -7.13 -4.00
CA VAL A 136 -14.78 -5.85 -3.80
C VAL A 136 -13.28 -6.10 -3.68
N LEU A 137 -12.48 -5.34 -4.41
CA LEU A 137 -11.03 -5.42 -4.35
C LEU A 137 -10.49 -4.54 -3.22
N LEU A 138 -9.47 -5.01 -2.52
CA LEU A 138 -8.69 -4.21 -1.57
C LEU A 138 -7.23 -4.23 -1.99
N GLY A 139 -6.72 -3.06 -2.36
CA GLY A 139 -5.32 -2.80 -2.63
C GLY A 139 -4.70 -1.97 -1.51
N HIS A 140 -3.67 -2.51 -0.85
CA HIS A 140 -2.82 -1.83 0.10
C HIS A 140 -1.42 -1.70 -0.48
N SER A 141 -0.75 -0.55 -0.30
CA SER A 141 0.63 -0.37 -0.80
C SER A 141 0.72 -0.66 -2.31
N GLY A 142 1.68 -1.45 -2.73
CA GLY A 142 1.79 -1.94 -4.12
C GLY A 142 0.60 -2.78 -4.60
N GLY A 143 -0.26 -3.28 -3.69
CA GLY A 143 -1.55 -3.88 -4.03
C GLY A 143 -2.51 -2.88 -4.65
N GLY A 144 -2.36 -1.59 -4.37
CA GLY A 144 -3.12 -0.54 -5.04
C GLY A 144 -2.83 -0.45 -6.53
N THR A 145 -1.56 -0.58 -6.92
CA THR A 145 -1.16 -0.72 -8.34
C THR A 145 -1.87 -1.90 -8.99
N LEU A 146 -1.77 -3.07 -8.35
CA LEU A 146 -2.34 -4.31 -8.88
C LEU A 146 -3.87 -4.20 -9.05
N MET A 147 -4.58 -3.76 -8.00
CA MET A 147 -6.03 -3.76 -7.99
C MET A 147 -6.65 -2.66 -8.86
N SER A 148 -6.00 -1.49 -8.96
CA SER A 148 -6.46 -0.42 -9.87
C SER A 148 -6.24 -0.80 -11.33
N ALA A 149 -5.06 -1.33 -11.70
CA ALA A 149 -4.78 -1.81 -13.05
C ALA A 149 -5.73 -2.97 -13.44
N TYR A 150 -5.96 -3.90 -12.51
CA TYR A 150 -6.90 -4.99 -12.71
C TYR A 150 -8.31 -4.48 -13.03
N GLN A 151 -8.84 -3.58 -12.18
CA GLN A 151 -10.21 -3.11 -12.32
C GLN A 151 -10.42 -2.28 -13.60
N ASP A 152 -9.47 -1.40 -13.93
CA ASP A 152 -9.55 -0.61 -15.17
C ASP A 152 -9.57 -1.52 -16.41
N MET A 153 -8.66 -2.50 -16.49
CA MET A 153 -8.63 -3.47 -17.60
C MET A 153 -9.88 -4.36 -17.62
N ALA A 154 -10.42 -4.73 -16.45
CA ALA A 154 -11.61 -5.57 -16.36
C ALA A 154 -12.88 -4.84 -16.83
N GLU A 155 -13.02 -3.53 -16.57
CA GLU A 155 -14.14 -2.72 -17.03
C GLU A 155 -14.02 -2.33 -18.51
N ASN A 156 -12.81 -2.00 -18.96
CA ASN A 156 -12.58 -1.31 -20.23
C ASN A 156 -11.83 -2.15 -21.29
N GLY A 157 -11.31 -3.33 -20.89
CA GLY A 157 -10.48 -4.17 -21.78
C GLY A 157 -9.05 -3.67 -21.91
N VAL A 158 -8.22 -4.44 -22.62
CA VAL A 158 -6.76 -4.18 -22.76
C VAL A 158 -6.42 -2.89 -23.50
N LYS A 159 -7.37 -2.25 -24.19
CA LYS A 159 -7.13 -0.95 -24.87
C LYS A 159 -6.59 0.13 -23.93
N VAL A 160 -6.91 0.07 -22.62
CA VAL A 160 -6.45 1.05 -21.61
C VAL A 160 -4.95 0.96 -21.33
N CYS A 161 -4.34 -0.20 -21.59
CA CYS A 161 -2.90 -0.41 -21.41
C CYS A 161 -2.14 -0.59 -22.76
N GLN A 162 -2.82 -0.43 -23.90
CA GLN A 162 -2.22 -0.57 -25.24
C GLN A 162 -2.23 0.72 -26.05
N GLY A 163 -2.61 1.85 -25.45
CA GLY A 163 -2.60 3.16 -26.08
C GLY A 163 -1.20 3.62 -26.49
N PRO A 164 -1.11 4.59 -27.42
CA PRO A 164 0.18 5.14 -27.90
C PRO A 164 0.93 5.93 -26.82
N GLU A 165 0.23 6.38 -25.79
CA GLU A 165 0.80 7.07 -24.63
C GLU A 165 1.62 6.13 -23.71
N LYS A 166 1.39 4.82 -23.77
CA LYS A 166 2.08 3.85 -22.90
C LYS A 166 3.56 3.67 -23.29
N ILE A 167 4.43 3.59 -22.29
CA ILE A 167 5.86 3.29 -22.48
C ILE A 167 6.02 1.94 -23.17
N VAL A 168 5.28 0.93 -22.67
CA VAL A 168 5.12 -0.38 -23.29
C VAL A 168 3.67 -0.81 -23.22
N LYS A 169 3.25 -1.60 -24.21
CA LYS A 169 1.90 -2.14 -24.26
C LYS A 169 1.79 -3.43 -23.45
N CYS A 170 0.67 -3.60 -22.77
CA CYS A 170 0.34 -4.85 -22.10
C CYS A 170 0.00 -5.96 -23.12
N PRO A 171 0.13 -7.25 -22.75
CA PRO A 171 -0.20 -8.35 -23.65
C PRO A 171 -1.72 -8.60 -23.74
N ASP A 172 -2.17 -9.13 -24.90
CA ASP A 172 -3.57 -9.50 -25.14
C ASP A 172 -4.10 -10.57 -24.19
N THR A 173 -3.22 -11.33 -23.52
CA THR A 173 -3.59 -12.34 -22.51
C THR A 173 -4.32 -11.76 -21.31
N LEU A 174 -4.25 -10.43 -21.09
CA LEU A 174 -4.99 -9.72 -20.05
C LEU A 174 -6.45 -9.41 -20.46
N ALA A 175 -6.88 -9.75 -21.67
CA ALA A 175 -8.26 -9.55 -22.09
C ALA A 175 -9.23 -10.45 -21.33
N GLY A 176 -10.48 -9.96 -21.15
CA GLY A 176 -11.60 -10.74 -20.62
C GLY A 176 -11.49 -11.06 -19.12
N MET A 177 -10.84 -10.22 -18.33
CA MET A 177 -10.84 -10.33 -16.87
C MET A 177 -12.23 -9.99 -16.31
N PRO A 178 -12.77 -10.75 -15.35
CA PRO A 178 -14.05 -10.44 -14.73
C PRO A 178 -13.94 -9.19 -13.84
N PRO A 179 -14.77 -8.15 -14.03
CA PRO A 179 -14.73 -6.96 -13.18
C PRO A 179 -15.22 -7.25 -11.76
N ALA A 180 -14.71 -6.51 -10.79
CA ALA A 180 -15.27 -6.45 -9.44
C ALA A 180 -16.39 -5.40 -9.36
N ASP A 181 -17.14 -5.40 -8.25
CA ASP A 181 -18.25 -4.47 -8.01
C ASP A 181 -17.80 -3.21 -7.24
N GLY A 182 -16.58 -3.17 -6.74
CA GLY A 182 -16.02 -2.04 -6.01
C GLY A 182 -14.51 -2.17 -5.78
N LEU A 183 -13.86 -1.05 -5.48
CA LEU A 183 -12.43 -0.94 -5.27
C LEU A 183 -12.12 -0.14 -4.01
N MET A 184 -11.28 -0.66 -3.15
CA MET A 184 -10.71 0.02 -1.99
C MET A 184 -9.19 0.12 -2.15
N LEU A 185 -8.66 1.33 -2.09
CA LEU A 185 -7.23 1.65 -2.12
C LEU A 185 -6.87 2.23 -0.75
N VAL A 186 -6.40 1.37 0.17
CA VAL A 186 -6.17 1.74 1.56
C VAL A 186 -4.67 1.85 1.79
N ASP A 187 -4.19 3.06 2.01
CA ASP A 187 -2.77 3.43 2.04
C ASP A 187 -2.00 2.89 0.82
N SER A 188 -2.62 3.05 -0.36
CA SER A 188 -2.00 2.75 -1.64
C SER A 188 -0.96 3.81 -1.95
N ASN A 189 0.16 3.40 -2.54
CA ASN A 189 1.10 4.34 -3.14
C ASN A 189 0.61 4.86 -4.51
N TRP A 190 1.36 5.80 -5.11
CA TRP A 190 1.10 6.32 -6.47
C TRP A 190 1.35 5.31 -7.59
N GLY A 191 1.78 4.10 -7.24
CA GLY A 191 2.12 3.02 -8.16
C GLY A 191 3.57 2.59 -8.07
N LEU A 192 3.85 1.33 -8.46
CA LEU A 192 5.22 0.80 -8.42
C LEU A 192 6.18 1.62 -9.28
N ALA A 193 5.70 2.18 -10.40
CA ALA A 193 6.48 3.03 -11.26
C ALA A 193 6.85 4.37 -10.60
N ALA A 194 5.91 5.03 -9.92
CA ALA A 194 6.18 6.25 -9.17
C ALA A 194 7.05 5.96 -7.93
N MET A 195 6.86 4.80 -7.27
CA MET A 195 7.71 4.38 -6.17
C MET A 195 9.17 4.22 -6.60
N MET A 196 9.40 3.68 -7.79
CA MET A 196 10.74 3.59 -8.36
C MET A 196 11.33 4.97 -8.64
N LEU A 197 10.56 5.87 -9.27
CA LEU A 197 10.95 7.27 -9.53
C LEU A 197 11.40 7.96 -8.23
N PHE A 198 10.56 8.00 -7.21
CA PHE A 198 10.85 8.64 -5.92
C PHE A 198 12.00 8.01 -5.12
N SER A 199 12.43 6.81 -5.50
CA SER A 199 13.52 6.11 -4.81
C SER A 199 14.81 6.12 -5.64
N LEU A 200 14.82 6.81 -6.76
CA LEU A 200 15.96 6.86 -7.65
C LEU A 200 16.95 7.92 -7.17
N ASP A 201 18.06 7.48 -6.57
CA ASP A 201 19.10 8.37 -6.05
C ASP A 201 19.82 9.12 -7.20
N PRO A 202 19.59 10.44 -7.38
CA PRO A 202 20.23 11.21 -8.44
C PRO A 202 21.71 11.47 -8.21
N ALA A 203 22.23 11.19 -7.03
CA ALA A 203 23.65 11.35 -6.70
C ALA A 203 24.53 10.24 -7.30
N VAL A 204 23.95 9.09 -7.68
CA VAL A 204 24.71 7.97 -8.25
C VAL A 204 25.39 8.38 -9.57
N ILE A 205 26.72 8.19 -9.63
CA ILE A 205 27.52 8.45 -10.83
C ILE A 205 27.79 7.12 -11.55
N GLY A 206 27.22 6.99 -12.74
CA GLY A 206 27.38 5.82 -13.63
C GLY A 206 26.49 4.65 -13.26
N GLU A 207 25.87 4.06 -14.26
CA GLU A 207 24.91 2.95 -14.08
C GLU A 207 25.60 1.58 -13.94
N SER A 208 26.89 1.50 -14.16
CA SER A 208 27.64 0.23 -14.19
C SER A 208 28.45 -0.06 -12.93
N GLY A 209 28.49 0.84 -11.96
CA GLY A 209 29.37 0.64 -10.83
C GLY A 209 28.96 1.26 -9.51
N GLY A 210 28.02 2.15 -9.48
CA GLY A 210 27.25 2.62 -8.35
C GLY A 210 27.94 3.03 -7.04
N GLN A 211 29.27 2.99 -6.98
CA GLN A 211 30.02 3.27 -5.75
C GLN A 211 30.49 4.73 -5.62
N HIS A 212 30.19 5.55 -6.61
CA HIS A 212 30.54 6.96 -6.60
C HIS A 212 29.32 7.83 -6.56
N LEU A 213 29.31 8.80 -5.66
CA LEU A 213 28.23 9.76 -5.51
C LEU A 213 28.71 11.16 -5.89
N ASN A 214 27.82 11.92 -6.51
CA ASN A 214 27.98 13.36 -6.66
C ASN A 214 27.67 14.03 -5.30
N PRO A 215 28.65 14.61 -4.61
CA PRO A 215 28.43 15.19 -3.29
C PRO A 215 27.49 16.39 -3.29
N GLN A 216 27.24 17.02 -4.46
CA GLN A 216 26.29 18.13 -4.61
C GLN A 216 24.83 17.69 -4.68
N LEU A 217 24.58 16.37 -4.90
CA LEU A 217 23.24 15.76 -4.95
C LEU A 217 23.05 14.75 -3.82
N ASP A 218 24.05 14.49 -3.00
CA ASP A 218 23.98 13.53 -1.91
C ASP A 218 23.05 14.05 -0.80
N VAL A 219 21.94 13.36 -0.61
CA VAL A 219 20.91 13.66 0.38
C VAL A 219 21.46 13.54 1.82
N PHE A 220 22.47 12.71 2.05
CA PHE A 220 23.08 12.50 3.38
C PHE A 220 24.27 13.43 3.67
N ASN A 221 24.62 14.33 2.76
CA ASN A 221 25.69 15.28 2.97
C ASN A 221 25.23 16.44 3.87
N PRO A 222 25.84 16.66 5.05
CA PRO A 222 25.47 17.76 5.93
C PRO A 222 25.60 19.15 5.27
N SER A 223 26.52 19.30 4.29
CA SER A 223 26.65 20.56 3.54
C SER A 223 25.45 20.86 2.65
N ASN A 224 24.62 19.87 2.34
CA ASN A 224 23.37 20.04 1.59
C ASN A 224 22.16 20.27 2.51
N GLY A 225 22.29 20.11 3.83
CA GLY A 225 21.19 20.30 4.80
C GLY A 225 20.79 19.04 5.55
N PHE A 226 21.51 17.93 5.39
CA PHE A 226 21.24 16.69 6.11
C PHE A 226 21.48 16.84 7.61
N ASN A 227 20.50 16.37 8.40
CA ASN A 227 20.60 16.24 9.85
C ASN A 227 19.81 14.99 10.31
N PRO A 228 20.44 14.02 11.01
CA PRO A 228 19.75 12.81 11.48
C PRO A 228 18.55 13.07 12.40
N ALA A 229 18.51 14.23 13.08
CA ALA A 229 17.38 14.62 13.94
C ALA A 229 16.22 15.26 13.17
N GLY A 230 16.39 15.47 11.87
CA GLY A 230 15.43 16.13 10.98
C GLY A 230 16.17 17.05 10.01
N SER A 231 16.19 16.69 8.75
CA SER A 231 16.84 17.45 7.68
C SER A 231 15.96 18.62 7.25
N HIS A 232 16.63 19.67 6.81
CA HIS A 232 15.99 20.80 6.16
C HIS A 232 16.88 21.27 5.00
N TYR A 233 16.42 21.01 3.78
CA TYR A 233 17.17 21.33 2.59
C TYR A 233 16.77 22.69 2.02
N SER A 234 17.74 23.40 1.43
CA SER A 234 17.44 24.66 0.75
C SER A 234 16.59 24.41 -0.52
N ALA A 235 15.77 25.39 -0.89
CA ALA A 235 14.96 25.32 -2.11
C ALA A 235 15.82 25.04 -3.35
N ASP A 236 17.04 25.59 -3.40
CA ASP A 236 17.99 25.35 -4.48
C ASP A 236 18.48 23.90 -4.53
N PHE A 237 18.77 23.29 -3.38
CA PHE A 237 19.13 21.86 -3.32
C PHE A 237 17.96 20.98 -3.74
N ILE A 238 16.76 21.24 -3.20
CA ILE A 238 15.51 20.51 -3.55
C ILE A 238 15.30 20.53 -5.05
N HIS A 239 15.36 21.71 -5.67
CA HIS A 239 15.19 21.85 -7.11
C HIS A 239 16.25 21.09 -7.92
N ARG A 240 17.52 21.18 -7.55
CA ARG A 240 18.61 20.43 -8.23
C ARG A 240 18.42 18.94 -8.09
N PHE A 241 18.06 18.45 -6.90
CA PHE A 241 17.85 17.03 -6.62
C PHE A 241 16.71 16.50 -7.49
N GLN A 242 15.52 17.11 -7.44
CA GLN A 242 14.33 16.69 -8.19
C GLN A 242 14.55 16.75 -9.70
N THR A 243 15.19 17.81 -10.21
CA THR A 243 15.55 17.91 -11.64
C THR A 243 16.48 16.77 -12.07
N ALA A 244 17.48 16.42 -11.24
CA ALA A 244 18.40 15.34 -11.55
C ALA A 244 17.72 13.96 -11.46
N GLU A 245 16.83 13.76 -10.48
CA GLU A 245 16.02 12.55 -10.30
C GLU A 245 15.12 12.29 -11.52
N GLY A 246 14.35 13.28 -11.95
CA GLY A 246 13.48 13.18 -13.14
C GLY A 246 14.27 12.95 -14.43
N ARG A 247 15.41 13.63 -14.59
CA ARG A 247 16.31 13.43 -15.75
C ARG A 247 16.87 12.01 -15.78
N ARG A 248 17.38 11.51 -14.65
CA ARG A 248 17.91 10.16 -14.55
C ARG A 248 16.85 9.12 -14.87
N ASN A 249 15.63 9.29 -14.34
CA ASN A 249 14.49 8.41 -14.62
C ASN A 249 14.22 8.32 -16.14
N ASN A 250 14.09 9.45 -16.82
CA ASN A 250 13.82 9.44 -18.26
C ASN A 250 14.98 8.86 -19.07
N GLN A 251 16.23 9.06 -18.66
CA GLN A 251 17.40 8.46 -19.29
C GLN A 251 17.40 6.93 -19.17
N LEU A 252 17.07 6.39 -17.99
CA LEU A 252 16.93 4.95 -17.77
C LEU A 252 15.83 4.35 -18.64
N ILE A 253 14.68 5.03 -18.78
CA ILE A 253 13.59 4.59 -19.66
C ILE A 253 14.06 4.53 -21.11
N GLN A 254 14.73 5.58 -21.62
CA GLN A 254 15.24 5.59 -22.99
C GLN A 254 16.28 4.50 -23.24
N ALA A 255 17.21 4.29 -22.31
CA ALA A 255 18.20 3.23 -22.41
C ALA A 255 17.56 1.83 -22.42
N ALA A 256 16.56 1.60 -21.56
CA ALA A 256 15.83 0.34 -21.52
C ALA A 256 15.00 0.10 -22.78
N LEU A 257 14.35 1.12 -23.35
CA LEU A 257 13.63 1.01 -24.63
C LEU A 257 14.58 0.69 -25.79
N ALA A 258 15.73 1.34 -25.85
CA ALA A 258 16.75 1.03 -26.86
C ALA A 258 17.24 -0.42 -26.72
N ARG A 259 17.47 -0.88 -25.48
CA ARG A 259 17.87 -2.27 -25.22
C ARG A 259 16.78 -3.27 -25.59
N LEU A 260 15.53 -2.97 -25.26
CA LEU A 260 14.38 -3.79 -25.65
C LEU A 260 14.27 -3.95 -27.17
N ALA A 261 14.53 -2.89 -27.94
CA ALA A 261 14.55 -2.96 -29.41
C ALA A 261 15.62 -3.92 -29.92
N VAL A 262 16.83 -3.92 -29.32
CA VAL A 262 17.91 -4.86 -29.66
C VAL A 262 17.51 -6.31 -29.31
N ILE A 263 16.94 -6.55 -28.13
CA ILE A 263 16.46 -7.89 -27.73
C ILE A 263 15.39 -8.38 -28.72
N SER A 264 14.42 -7.52 -29.04
CA SER A 264 13.31 -7.85 -29.94
C SER A 264 13.73 -8.14 -31.38
N SER A 265 14.88 -7.58 -31.84
CA SER A 265 15.46 -7.88 -33.14
C SER A 265 16.38 -9.11 -33.14
N GLY A 266 16.51 -9.82 -32.01
CA GLY A 266 17.36 -11.00 -31.88
C GLY A 266 18.83 -10.71 -31.58
N GLY A 267 19.19 -9.45 -31.28
CA GLY A 267 20.55 -9.03 -30.91
C GLY A 267 20.82 -9.05 -29.40
N GLY A 268 19.89 -9.57 -28.61
CA GLY A 268 20.04 -9.68 -27.15
C GLY A 268 20.99 -10.78 -26.70
N LEU A 269 21.47 -10.71 -25.45
CA LEU A 269 22.22 -11.77 -24.80
C LEU A 269 21.35 -13.02 -24.56
N TYR A 270 20.06 -12.79 -24.28
CA TYR A 270 19.04 -13.82 -24.15
C TYR A 270 17.89 -13.54 -25.13
N ARG A 271 17.13 -14.58 -25.44
CA ARG A 271 16.11 -14.53 -26.50
C ARG A 271 14.95 -13.58 -26.17
N ASP A 272 14.50 -13.57 -24.93
CA ASP A 272 13.21 -12.95 -24.57
C ASP A 272 13.36 -11.66 -23.74
N ASP A 273 14.36 -11.59 -22.85
CA ASP A 273 14.60 -10.49 -21.93
C ASP A 273 16.04 -10.52 -21.40
N GLU A 274 16.44 -9.50 -20.65
CA GLU A 274 17.79 -9.44 -20.06
C GLU A 274 17.73 -8.87 -18.64
N PRO A 275 18.69 -9.30 -17.76
CA PRO A 275 18.84 -8.67 -16.44
C PRO A 275 19.12 -7.17 -16.57
N LEU A 276 18.52 -6.41 -15.66
CA LEU A 276 18.73 -4.97 -15.50
C LEU A 276 18.94 -4.67 -14.01
N ILE A 277 20.06 -4.00 -13.71
CA ILE A 277 20.38 -3.56 -12.35
C ILE A 277 20.49 -2.04 -12.38
N ILE A 278 19.73 -1.36 -11.51
CA ILE A 278 19.72 0.09 -11.39
C ILE A 278 20.23 0.45 -9.99
N PRO A 279 21.51 0.86 -9.87
CA PRO A 279 22.07 1.28 -8.59
C PRO A 279 21.34 2.49 -8.01
N GLY A 280 21.14 2.54 -6.70
CA GLY A 280 20.38 3.61 -6.05
C GLY A 280 18.90 3.66 -6.41
N GLY A 281 18.34 2.53 -6.88
CA GLY A 281 16.93 2.42 -7.30
C GLY A 281 16.09 1.47 -6.42
N ASN A 282 16.51 1.19 -5.18
CA ASN A 282 15.78 0.30 -4.30
C ASN A 282 14.57 1.01 -3.66
N PHE A 283 13.40 0.81 -4.24
CA PHE A 283 12.16 1.38 -3.71
C PHE A 283 11.62 0.67 -2.44
N ARG A 284 12.15 -0.52 -2.09
CA ARG A 284 11.67 -1.30 -0.93
C ARG A 284 12.34 -0.92 0.39
N GLY A 285 13.56 -0.46 0.37
CA GLY A 285 14.34 -0.24 1.59
C GLY A 285 15.26 0.97 1.56
N GLY A 286 15.28 1.71 0.48
CA GLY A 286 16.15 2.88 0.36
C GLY A 286 15.60 4.10 1.09
N ASN A 287 16.48 4.86 1.71
CA ASN A 287 16.19 6.13 2.38
C ASN A 287 16.61 7.35 1.57
N ASN A 288 16.96 7.14 0.33
CA ASN A 288 17.39 8.17 -0.60
C ASN A 288 16.25 9.09 -1.08
N ARG A 289 15.04 8.92 -0.56
CA ARG A 289 13.93 9.84 -0.80
C ARG A 289 14.13 11.12 -0.01
N LEU A 290 14.12 12.23 -0.72
CA LEU A 290 14.32 13.56 -0.11
C LEU A 290 13.27 13.83 0.98
N PHE A 291 12.00 13.52 0.71
CA PHE A 291 10.91 13.71 1.65
C PHE A 291 10.90 12.72 2.84
N SER A 292 11.69 11.65 2.81
CA SER A 292 11.89 10.79 3.98
C SER A 292 12.80 11.47 5.02
N GLN A 293 13.71 12.32 4.58
CA GLN A 293 14.64 13.05 5.42
C GLN A 293 14.10 14.42 5.83
N ASP A 294 13.45 15.14 4.89
CA ASP A 294 12.76 16.43 5.14
C ASP A 294 11.25 16.22 5.17
N VAL A 295 10.68 16.18 6.37
CA VAL A 295 9.26 15.91 6.57
C VAL A 295 8.35 17.09 6.24
N GLU A 296 8.90 18.26 5.93
CA GLU A 296 8.13 19.40 5.41
C GLU A 296 7.67 19.17 3.97
N LEU A 297 8.40 18.34 3.21
CA LEU A 297 7.95 17.88 1.90
C LEU A 297 6.87 16.81 2.06
N MET A 298 5.82 16.88 1.26
CA MET A 298 4.64 16.00 1.36
C MET A 298 4.08 15.96 2.80
N SER A 299 3.91 17.15 3.41
CA SER A 299 3.56 17.31 4.83
C SER A 299 2.07 17.48 5.09
N HIS A 300 1.28 17.89 4.09
CA HIS A 300 -0.16 18.06 4.25
C HIS A 300 -0.92 17.87 2.92
N THR A 301 -2.24 17.66 3.00
CA THR A 301 -3.12 17.63 1.83
C THR A 301 -3.38 19.03 1.31
N ARG A 302 -3.67 19.15 0.02
CA ARG A 302 -4.02 20.40 -0.65
C ARG A 302 -5.40 20.89 -0.26
N GLN A 303 -6.33 19.97 0.00
CA GLN A 303 -7.71 20.26 0.36
C GLN A 303 -8.05 19.68 1.74
N ALA A 304 -9.17 20.16 2.29
CA ALA A 304 -9.70 19.65 3.56
C ALA A 304 -10.46 18.32 3.34
N TRP A 305 -10.13 17.30 4.11
CA TRP A 305 -10.70 15.96 4.03
C TRP A 305 -11.09 15.43 5.41
N PRO A 306 -11.96 14.38 5.48
CA PRO A 306 -12.27 13.71 6.72
C PRO A 306 -11.02 13.06 7.36
N LEU A 307 -10.67 13.46 8.57
CA LEU A 307 -9.69 12.83 9.45
C LEU A 307 -10.41 12.04 10.52
N LEU A 308 -10.11 10.74 10.60
CA LEU A 308 -10.69 9.81 11.57
C LEU A 308 -9.83 9.77 12.82
N HIS A 309 -10.43 10.07 13.98
CA HIS A 309 -9.77 10.09 15.27
C HIS A 309 -9.99 8.79 16.08
N ALA A 310 -9.17 8.61 17.11
CA ALA A 310 -9.19 7.42 17.98
C ALA A 310 -10.54 7.22 18.70
N ASP A 311 -11.29 8.26 18.98
CA ASP A 311 -12.62 8.22 19.62
C ASP A 311 -13.77 7.89 18.65
N GLY A 312 -13.46 7.67 17.36
CA GLY A 312 -14.43 7.40 16.31
C GLY A 312 -15.05 8.66 15.68
N SER A 313 -14.64 9.84 16.13
CA SER A 313 -15.07 11.11 15.50
C SER A 313 -14.36 11.31 14.16
N SER A 314 -14.95 12.15 13.31
CA SER A 314 -14.37 12.57 12.03
C SER A 314 -14.49 14.08 11.89
N VAL A 315 -13.37 14.73 11.56
CA VAL A 315 -13.30 16.18 11.35
C VAL A 315 -12.76 16.46 9.95
N THR A 316 -13.42 17.34 9.21
CA THR A 316 -12.94 17.77 7.88
C THR A 316 -11.97 18.94 8.05
N GLN A 317 -10.72 18.72 7.64
CA GLN A 317 -9.65 19.73 7.74
C GLN A 317 -8.53 19.42 6.73
N ILE A 318 -7.56 20.34 6.58
CA ILE A 318 -6.28 20.03 5.93
C ILE A 318 -5.59 18.93 6.76
N ILE A 319 -5.20 17.85 6.12
CA ILE A 319 -4.62 16.68 6.79
C ILE A 319 -3.11 16.83 6.81
N HIS A 320 -2.55 17.02 8.00
CA HIS A 320 -1.12 17.04 8.21
C HIS A 320 -0.60 15.64 8.54
N THR A 321 0.57 15.31 7.99
CA THR A 321 1.30 14.10 8.43
C THR A 321 1.76 14.26 9.88
N VAL A 322 1.78 13.14 10.62
CA VAL A 322 2.40 13.07 11.95
C VAL A 322 3.72 12.28 11.92
N ARG A 323 4.17 11.88 10.72
CA ARG A 323 5.40 11.09 10.56
C ARG A 323 6.61 11.85 11.08
N VAL A 324 7.60 11.10 11.49
CA VAL A 324 8.91 11.61 11.89
C VAL A 324 9.95 11.25 10.81
N PRO A 325 11.09 11.96 10.73
CA PRO A 325 12.16 11.65 9.79
C PRO A 325 12.60 10.19 9.87
N GLU A 326 12.97 9.62 8.75
CA GLU A 326 13.59 8.30 8.70
C GLU A 326 14.99 8.37 9.29
N ASN A 327 15.32 7.41 10.17
CA ASN A 327 16.60 7.43 10.89
C ASN A 327 17.68 6.56 10.24
N ASP A 328 17.35 5.84 9.18
CA ASP A 328 18.36 5.06 8.46
C ASP A 328 19.15 5.99 7.55
N THR A 329 20.38 6.22 7.92
CA THR A 329 21.29 7.19 7.32
C THR A 329 22.40 6.51 6.51
N SER A 330 22.22 5.23 6.20
CA SER A 330 23.25 4.43 5.58
C SER A 330 23.28 4.61 4.07
N HIS A 331 24.36 5.20 3.54
CA HIS A 331 24.68 5.17 2.11
C HIS A 331 24.74 3.74 1.55
N SER A 332 25.10 2.77 2.37
CA SER A 332 25.11 1.36 1.97
C SER A 332 23.73 0.91 1.49
N ALA A 333 22.65 1.47 2.03
CA ALA A 333 21.30 1.20 1.55
C ALA A 333 21.10 1.62 0.08
N SER A 334 21.75 2.73 -0.37
CA SER A 334 21.67 3.18 -1.77
C SER A 334 22.65 2.46 -2.70
N LEU A 335 23.85 2.18 -2.26
CA LEU A 335 24.94 1.71 -3.13
C LEU A 335 25.17 0.20 -3.10
N GLU A 336 25.07 -0.41 -1.91
CA GLU A 336 25.37 -1.84 -1.72
C GLU A 336 24.09 -2.72 -1.75
N GLN A 337 23.02 -2.22 -1.15
CA GLN A 337 21.72 -2.91 -1.05
C GLN A 337 20.61 -2.17 -1.77
N GLY A 338 20.87 -0.96 -2.21
CA GLY A 338 19.92 -0.04 -2.78
C GLY A 338 19.77 -0.14 -4.30
N ALA A 339 19.95 -1.30 -4.91
CA ALA A 339 19.74 -1.47 -6.34
C ALA A 339 18.39 -2.12 -6.63
N LEU A 340 17.68 -1.63 -7.66
CA LEU A 340 16.62 -2.43 -8.29
C LEU A 340 17.29 -3.51 -9.14
N THR A 341 17.05 -4.77 -8.83
CA THR A 341 17.44 -5.92 -9.64
C THR A 341 16.21 -6.49 -10.31
N THR A 342 16.13 -6.37 -11.63
CA THR A 342 14.97 -6.75 -12.44
C THR A 342 15.39 -7.16 -13.85
N THR A 343 14.48 -7.12 -14.80
CA THR A 343 14.76 -7.30 -16.22
C THR A 343 14.35 -6.07 -17.02
N VAL A 344 14.82 -5.95 -18.27
CA VAL A 344 14.50 -4.81 -19.14
C VAL A 344 12.99 -4.67 -19.37
N ARG A 345 12.29 -5.79 -19.66
CA ARG A 345 10.83 -5.76 -19.86
C ARG A 345 10.08 -5.44 -18.58
N ASN A 346 10.49 -6.05 -17.47
CA ASN A 346 9.82 -5.82 -16.20
C ASN A 346 10.02 -4.38 -15.71
N PHE A 347 11.22 -3.81 -15.89
CA PHE A 347 11.44 -2.38 -15.61
C PHE A 347 10.44 -1.50 -16.38
N LEU A 348 10.36 -1.70 -17.70
CA LEU A 348 9.51 -0.87 -18.55
C LEU A 348 8.01 -1.03 -18.29
N SER A 349 7.54 -2.23 -17.94
CA SER A 349 6.12 -2.50 -17.72
C SER A 349 5.65 -2.21 -16.29
N THR A 350 6.55 -2.31 -15.31
CA THR A 350 6.19 -2.27 -13.88
C THR A 350 6.72 -1.03 -13.17
N PHE A 351 7.97 -0.62 -13.51
CA PHE A 351 8.72 0.38 -12.74
C PHE A 351 8.99 1.69 -13.49
N ALA A 352 8.55 1.81 -14.74
CA ALA A 352 8.79 2.99 -15.56
C ALA A 352 7.57 3.91 -15.63
N ILE A 353 7.77 5.19 -15.42
CA ILE A 353 6.80 6.27 -15.61
C ILE A 353 7.51 7.50 -16.17
N ARG A 354 6.94 8.13 -17.20
CA ARG A 354 7.53 9.36 -17.77
C ARG A 354 7.28 10.55 -16.86
N VAL A 355 8.25 11.45 -16.84
CA VAL A 355 8.10 12.77 -16.21
C VAL A 355 8.47 13.86 -17.22
N THR A 356 7.92 15.04 -17.00
CA THR A 356 8.25 16.26 -17.75
C THR A 356 9.43 16.99 -17.09
N ASP A 357 9.94 18.04 -17.73
CA ASP A 357 11.09 18.80 -17.24
C ASP A 357 10.79 19.61 -15.95
N ASP A 358 9.50 19.81 -15.62
CA ASP A 358 9.00 20.44 -14.40
C ASP A 358 8.68 19.45 -13.27
N PHE A 359 9.14 18.20 -13.40
CA PHE A 359 8.98 17.20 -12.33
C PHE A 359 9.48 17.74 -10.99
N SER A 360 8.60 17.74 -10.03
CA SER A 360 8.86 18.18 -8.65
C SER A 360 7.83 17.64 -7.68
N TYR A 361 8.12 17.77 -6.40
CA TYR A 361 7.18 17.57 -5.31
C TYR A 361 7.48 18.60 -4.22
N ASP A 362 6.43 19.09 -3.59
CA ASP A 362 6.50 20.11 -2.56
C ASP A 362 5.80 19.66 -1.26
N GLN A 363 5.17 20.57 -0.52
CA GLN A 363 4.55 20.30 0.76
C GLN A 363 3.25 19.48 0.63
N ASP A 364 2.53 19.62 -0.48
CA ASP A 364 1.19 19.06 -0.65
C ASP A 364 0.93 18.37 -1.99
N SER A 365 1.85 18.43 -2.92
CA SER A 365 1.60 18.02 -4.31
C SER A 365 2.81 17.37 -4.98
N VAL A 366 2.51 16.57 -6.01
CA VAL A 366 3.49 16.02 -6.93
C VAL A 366 3.18 16.52 -8.35
N HIS A 367 4.18 17.02 -9.06
CA HIS A 367 4.04 17.67 -10.36
C HIS A 367 4.85 16.98 -11.44
N GLY A 368 4.46 17.15 -12.69
CA GLY A 368 5.24 16.71 -13.86
C GLY A 368 5.30 15.20 -14.06
N ILE A 369 4.41 14.41 -13.45
CA ILE A 369 4.31 12.97 -13.72
C ILE A 369 3.24 12.72 -14.77
N ASP A 370 3.61 12.00 -15.85
CA ASP A 370 2.67 11.49 -16.86
C ASP A 370 2.05 10.17 -16.38
N TRP A 371 0.98 10.27 -15.57
CA TRP A 371 0.25 9.14 -15.01
C TRP A 371 -0.31 8.21 -16.08
N SER A 372 -0.54 8.73 -17.29
CA SER A 372 -1.05 7.95 -18.43
C SER A 372 0.02 7.09 -19.10
N SER A 373 1.30 7.37 -18.87
CA SER A 373 2.41 6.71 -19.57
C SER A 373 2.60 5.23 -19.20
N THR A 374 1.95 4.77 -18.14
CA THR A 374 2.03 3.39 -17.66
C THR A 374 0.67 2.91 -17.11
N TYR A 375 0.46 1.59 -17.03
CA TYR A 375 -0.64 0.99 -16.27
C TYR A 375 -0.22 0.57 -14.85
N SER A 376 1.02 0.86 -14.45
CA SER A 376 1.52 0.67 -13.09
C SER A 376 1.30 1.91 -12.20
N SER A 377 0.20 2.63 -12.44
CA SER A 377 -0.11 3.92 -11.82
C SER A 377 -1.58 3.99 -11.39
N PRO A 378 -1.91 3.87 -10.09
CA PRO A 378 -3.27 4.06 -9.60
C PRO A 378 -3.91 5.39 -10.04
N PRO A 379 -3.25 6.58 -9.99
CA PRO A 379 -3.85 7.81 -10.49
C PRO A 379 -4.32 7.72 -11.95
N GLY A 380 -3.52 7.13 -12.84
CA GLY A 380 -3.91 6.93 -14.25
C GLY A 380 -5.04 5.89 -14.41
N ASN A 381 -4.98 4.79 -13.65
CA ASN A 381 -5.95 3.70 -13.77
C ASN A 381 -7.36 4.10 -13.28
N VAL A 382 -7.46 4.89 -12.19
CA VAL A 382 -8.79 5.25 -11.63
C VAL A 382 -9.58 6.20 -12.53
N GLU A 383 -8.95 6.76 -13.55
CA GLU A 383 -9.65 7.55 -14.57
C GLU A 383 -10.59 6.70 -15.44
N GLY A 384 -10.32 5.39 -15.57
CA GLY A 384 -11.18 4.45 -16.29
C GLY A 384 -12.17 3.69 -15.41
N ILE A 385 -12.10 3.79 -14.09
CA ILE A 385 -12.90 2.99 -13.16
C ILE A 385 -14.22 3.66 -12.82
N SER A 386 -15.32 2.92 -12.99
CA SER A 386 -16.68 3.40 -12.76
C SER A 386 -17.32 2.90 -11.45
N VAL A 387 -16.88 1.76 -10.92
CA VAL A 387 -17.42 1.17 -9.68
C VAL A 387 -17.16 2.05 -8.45
N PRO A 388 -17.92 1.87 -7.34
CA PRO A 388 -17.64 2.57 -6.08
C PRO A 388 -16.18 2.44 -5.66
N LEU A 389 -15.57 3.57 -5.31
CA LEU A 389 -14.16 3.69 -4.95
C LEU A 389 -13.99 4.27 -3.54
N LEU A 390 -13.20 3.60 -2.71
CA LEU A 390 -12.69 4.14 -1.45
C LEU A 390 -11.18 4.33 -1.56
N THR A 391 -10.69 5.54 -1.25
CA THR A 391 -9.28 5.80 -1.00
C THR A 391 -9.07 6.19 0.45
N MET A 392 -8.01 5.70 1.09
CA MET A 392 -7.67 6.07 2.47
C MET A 392 -6.17 6.29 2.60
N GLY A 393 -5.77 7.29 3.40
CA GLY A 393 -4.37 7.58 3.72
C GLY A 393 -4.09 7.47 5.23
N MET A 394 -2.85 7.04 5.58
CA MET A 394 -2.38 6.81 6.95
C MET A 394 -1.38 7.90 7.34
N THR A 395 -1.77 8.83 8.23
CA THR A 395 -1.00 10.07 8.46
C THR A 395 0.37 9.87 9.11
N GLY A 396 0.66 8.71 9.66
CA GLY A 396 1.97 8.34 10.20
C GLY A 396 2.97 7.82 9.16
N HIS A 397 2.60 7.88 7.85
CA HIS A 397 3.43 7.44 6.73
C HIS A 397 3.34 8.45 5.58
N TRP A 398 4.38 8.56 4.75
CA TRP A 398 4.44 9.54 3.65
C TRP A 398 3.54 9.17 2.46
N GLU A 399 3.18 7.91 2.28
CA GLU A 399 2.28 7.48 1.20
C GLU A 399 0.84 8.00 1.38
N TYR A 400 0.46 8.52 2.56
CA TYR A 400 -0.89 9.01 2.82
C TYR A 400 -1.39 10.02 1.77
N LEU A 401 -0.48 10.84 1.23
CA LEU A 401 -0.82 11.87 0.25
C LEU A 401 -1.24 11.27 -1.11
N ALA A 402 -0.83 10.03 -1.41
CA ALA A 402 -1.29 9.33 -2.60
C ALA A 402 -2.81 9.16 -2.63
N ALA A 403 -3.46 9.04 -1.47
CA ALA A 403 -4.91 8.88 -1.39
C ALA A 403 -5.65 10.10 -1.96
N GLU A 404 -5.16 11.33 -1.72
CA GLU A 404 -5.72 12.55 -2.30
C GLU A 404 -5.50 12.58 -3.82
N THR A 405 -4.28 12.34 -4.28
CA THR A 405 -3.95 12.31 -5.72
C THR A 405 -4.83 11.30 -6.46
N ILE A 406 -4.95 10.08 -5.94
CA ILE A 406 -5.79 9.03 -6.56
C ILE A 406 -7.27 9.46 -6.57
N TYR A 407 -7.76 10.03 -5.47
CA TYR A 407 -9.14 10.49 -5.40
C TYR A 407 -9.45 11.60 -6.40
N GLU A 408 -8.54 12.54 -6.61
CA GLU A 408 -8.72 13.64 -7.55
C GLU A 408 -8.80 13.16 -9.00
N HIS A 409 -7.97 12.17 -9.36
CA HIS A 409 -8.01 11.53 -10.70
C HIS A 409 -9.23 10.64 -10.91
N ALA A 410 -9.84 10.12 -9.83
CA ALA A 410 -10.90 9.13 -9.94
C ALA A 410 -12.17 9.69 -10.61
N ARG A 411 -12.71 8.94 -11.58
CA ARG A 411 -13.93 9.25 -12.34
C ARG A 411 -15.19 8.58 -11.79
N SER A 412 -15.05 7.65 -10.85
CA SER A 412 -16.20 7.01 -10.21
C SER A 412 -17.17 8.05 -9.63
N ALA A 413 -18.47 7.89 -9.90
CA ALA A 413 -19.53 8.76 -9.34
C ALA A 413 -19.73 8.53 -7.84
N ASP A 414 -19.41 7.34 -7.32
CA ASP A 414 -19.44 7.00 -5.89
C ASP A 414 -18.00 6.83 -5.39
N LYS A 415 -17.32 7.96 -5.12
CA LYS A 415 -15.96 7.95 -4.58
C LYS A 415 -15.90 8.59 -3.19
N THR A 416 -15.07 8.01 -2.33
CA THR A 416 -14.90 8.42 -0.92
C THR A 416 -13.43 8.51 -0.61
N LEU A 417 -13.02 9.56 0.13
CA LEU A 417 -11.68 9.74 0.68
C LEU A 417 -11.76 9.96 2.18
N ALA A 418 -10.86 9.34 2.94
CA ALA A 418 -10.69 9.58 4.36
C ALA A 418 -9.24 9.33 4.79
N PHE A 419 -8.84 9.89 5.93
CA PHE A 419 -7.53 9.71 6.52
C PHE A 419 -7.64 9.17 7.95
N VAL A 420 -6.67 8.34 8.37
CA VAL A 420 -6.61 7.82 9.74
C VAL A 420 -5.47 8.49 10.47
N GLU A 421 -5.80 9.21 11.55
CA GLU A 421 -4.81 9.90 12.35
C GLU A 421 -3.85 8.93 13.04
N GLY A 422 -2.55 9.18 12.91
CA GLY A 422 -1.50 8.44 13.59
C GLY A 422 -1.33 6.98 13.15
N ALA A 423 -1.99 6.53 12.10
CA ALA A 423 -1.76 5.19 11.55
C ALA A 423 -0.46 5.13 10.74
N THR A 424 0.30 4.03 10.88
CA THR A 424 1.43 3.69 10.02
C THR A 424 0.95 3.08 8.71
N HIS A 425 1.88 2.85 7.78
CA HIS A 425 1.61 2.12 6.54
C HIS A 425 0.93 0.75 6.75
N GLY A 426 1.27 0.02 7.80
CA GLY A 426 0.63 -1.25 8.17
C GLY A 426 -0.64 -1.10 9.01
N TYR A 427 -1.26 0.08 9.06
CA TYR A 427 -2.45 0.46 9.82
C TYR A 427 -2.26 0.48 11.35
N THR A 428 -1.11 0.05 11.86
CA THR A 428 -0.80 0.07 13.29
C THR A 428 -0.54 1.49 13.78
N THR A 429 -0.69 1.70 15.08
CA THR A 429 -0.46 3.02 15.68
C THR A 429 1.02 3.42 15.57
N CYS A 430 1.28 4.61 15.06
CA CYS A 430 2.62 5.20 15.03
C CYS A 430 3.01 5.70 16.41
N MET A 431 3.46 4.80 17.30
CA MET A 431 3.83 5.17 18.66
C MET A 431 4.97 6.20 18.71
N ARG A 432 5.89 6.18 17.74
CA ARG A 432 6.98 7.17 17.64
C ARG A 432 6.51 8.55 17.20
N CYS A 433 5.30 8.64 16.64
CA CYS A 433 4.67 9.89 16.22
C CYS A 433 3.84 10.54 17.33
N GLU A 434 3.55 9.82 18.42
CA GLU A 434 2.73 10.31 19.53
C GLU A 434 3.45 11.41 20.34
N LYS A 435 2.75 12.48 20.64
CA LYS A 435 3.20 13.51 21.59
C LYS A 435 2.87 13.13 23.03
N THR A 436 1.83 12.33 23.22
CA THR A 436 1.41 11.77 24.51
C THR A 436 1.03 10.31 24.29
N PRO A 437 1.45 9.39 25.19
CA PRO A 437 1.16 7.95 25.05
C PRO A 437 -0.34 7.67 24.85
N GLY A 438 -0.69 6.89 23.84
CA GLY A 438 -2.05 6.52 23.51
C GLY A 438 -2.85 7.58 22.74
N GLN A 439 -2.20 8.64 22.23
CA GLN A 439 -2.85 9.73 21.50
C GLN A 439 -3.71 9.22 20.35
N PHE A 440 -3.23 8.26 19.59
CA PHE A 440 -3.92 7.78 18.38
C PHE A 440 -4.75 6.51 18.59
N GLY A 441 -4.77 5.95 19.82
CA GLY A 441 -5.56 4.76 20.19
C GLY A 441 -5.27 3.55 19.31
N ASN A 442 -6.31 2.82 18.92
CA ASN A 442 -6.21 1.64 18.06
C ASN A 442 -6.54 2.00 16.60
N THR A 443 -5.53 2.37 15.85
CA THR A 443 -5.68 2.82 14.45
C THR A 443 -6.11 1.69 13.50
N VAL A 444 -5.77 0.41 13.81
CA VAL A 444 -6.28 -0.76 13.08
C VAL A 444 -7.80 -0.82 13.18
N LYS A 445 -8.34 -0.69 14.41
CA LYS A 445 -9.78 -0.68 14.64
C LYS A 445 -10.45 0.49 13.90
N THR A 446 -9.91 1.70 14.02
CA THR A 446 -10.42 2.90 13.35
C THR A 446 -10.49 2.69 11.83
N THR A 447 -9.43 2.15 11.23
CA THR A 447 -9.37 1.86 9.80
C THR A 447 -10.48 0.90 9.37
N TYR A 448 -10.59 -0.25 10.04
CA TYR A 448 -11.53 -1.29 9.60
C TYR A 448 -12.98 -1.03 10.01
N ASP A 449 -13.24 -0.23 11.03
CA ASP A 449 -14.59 0.24 11.32
C ASP A 449 -15.10 1.19 10.22
N TYR A 450 -14.22 2.05 9.70
CA TYR A 450 -14.58 2.91 8.58
C TYR A 450 -14.81 2.10 7.29
N VAL A 451 -13.93 1.15 6.99
CA VAL A 451 -14.07 0.24 5.85
C VAL A 451 -15.36 -0.59 5.95
N ASP A 452 -15.68 -1.11 7.15
CA ASP A 452 -16.95 -1.80 7.40
C ASP A 452 -18.16 -0.90 7.09
N GLY A 453 -18.16 0.33 7.61
CA GLY A 453 -19.22 1.30 7.34
C GLY A 453 -19.38 1.60 5.85
N TRP A 454 -18.25 1.72 5.12
CA TRP A 454 -18.25 1.95 3.69
C TRP A 454 -18.81 0.76 2.90
N LEU A 455 -18.38 -0.46 3.22
CA LEU A 455 -18.86 -1.71 2.60
C LEU A 455 -20.32 -1.99 2.91
N SER A 456 -20.77 -1.67 4.13
CA SER A 456 -22.11 -1.95 4.64
C SER A 456 -23.14 -0.87 4.29
N ARG A 457 -22.74 0.20 3.60
CA ARG A 457 -23.67 1.27 3.22
C ARG A 457 -24.81 0.72 2.39
N LYS A 458 -26.05 0.95 2.86
CA LYS A 458 -27.27 0.51 2.19
C LYS A 458 -27.33 1.03 0.75
N GLY A 459 -27.69 0.16 -0.18
CA GLY A 459 -27.78 0.48 -1.61
C GLY A 459 -26.48 0.52 -2.37
N ARG A 460 -25.30 0.25 -1.72
CA ARG A 460 -24.01 0.14 -2.44
C ARG A 460 -23.71 -1.30 -2.83
N PHE A 461 -23.60 -2.21 -1.85
CA PHE A 461 -23.34 -3.63 -2.07
C PHE A 461 -24.33 -4.52 -1.34
N LEU A 462 -25.09 -3.99 -0.41
CA LEU A 462 -26.17 -4.63 0.33
C LEU A 462 -27.50 -3.96 -0.04
N ASP A 463 -28.53 -4.79 -0.25
CA ASP A 463 -29.90 -4.36 -0.53
C ASP A 463 -30.56 -3.73 0.72
#